data_9cd8b21031da638145457166e6b66611
#
_entry.id   9cd8b21031da638145457166e6b66611
#
_cell.length_a   1.000
_cell.length_b   1.000
_cell.length_c   1.000
_cell.angle_alpha   90.00
_cell.angle_beta   90.00
_cell.angle_gamma   90.00
#
_symmetry.space_group_name_H-M   'P 1'
#
loop_
_entity.id
_entity.type
_entity.pdbx_description
1 polymer ?
#
loop_
_entity_poly.entity_id
_entity_poly.type
_entity_poly.pdbx_seq_one_letter_code
_entity_poly.pdbx_strand_id
1 'polypeptide(L)'
;MKPKKTILCVDDNEQALSIRKIMLETRGYRVLACSNGEQALEAFRRGGIDLVLTDLIMPGVDGSRLIEEIKNLSPQTPAVLISGRIKIYERETLADVFLSKGMYEPAELLERIRVLLVRKRGPKRPAELRHSAVDEEHASVA
;
A
#
# COMPACT_ATOMS: atom_id res chain seq x y z
N MET A 1 -12.71 10.66 -20.85
CA MET A 1 -11.58 9.83 -20.51
C MET A 1 -11.23 9.94 -19.05
N LYS A 2 -11.00 8.81 -18.40
CA LYS A 2 -10.71 8.84 -16.98
C LYS A 2 -9.26 9.07 -16.73
N PRO A 3 -8.93 9.86 -15.72
CA PRO A 3 -7.51 10.02 -15.38
C PRO A 3 -6.95 8.71 -14.85
N LYS A 4 -5.68 8.52 -15.07
CA LYS A 4 -5.00 7.35 -14.56
C LYS A 4 -4.89 7.44 -13.05
N LYS A 5 -4.98 6.30 -12.39
CA LYS A 5 -4.70 6.24 -10.97
C LYS A 5 -3.21 6.24 -10.75
N THR A 6 -2.78 6.87 -9.67
CA THR A 6 -1.36 7.01 -9.36
C THR A 6 -1.01 6.12 -8.17
N ILE A 7 0.02 5.32 -8.35
CA ILE A 7 0.50 4.41 -7.31
C ILE A 7 1.88 4.85 -6.86
N LEU A 8 2.04 5.01 -5.55
CA LEU A 8 3.34 5.28 -4.97
C LEU A 8 3.98 3.93 -4.66
N CYS A 9 5.07 3.63 -5.34
CA CYS A 9 5.73 2.34 -5.21
C CYS A 9 7.08 2.53 -4.54
N VAL A 10 7.31 1.82 -3.43
CA VAL A 10 8.47 2.05 -2.59
C VAL A 10 9.23 0.76 -2.33
N ASP A 11 10.51 0.75 -2.64
CA ASP A 11 11.36 -0.40 -2.39
C ASP A 11 12.80 0.07 -2.49
N ASP A 12 13.65 -0.31 -1.54
CA ASP A 12 15.04 0.11 -1.59
C ASP A 12 15.86 -0.72 -2.58
N ASN A 13 15.30 -1.82 -3.08
CA ASN A 13 15.94 -2.60 -4.13
C ASN A 13 15.52 -2.00 -5.46
N GLU A 14 16.44 -1.34 -6.13
CA GLU A 14 16.10 -0.60 -7.34
C GLU A 14 15.64 -1.48 -8.48
N GLN A 15 16.18 -2.69 -8.54
CA GLN A 15 15.78 -3.61 -9.60
C GLN A 15 14.33 -4.05 -9.41
N ALA A 16 13.97 -4.40 -8.18
CA ALA A 16 12.60 -4.79 -7.89
C ALA A 16 11.65 -3.62 -8.13
N LEU A 17 12.08 -2.43 -7.78
CA LEU A 17 11.28 -1.23 -7.97
C LEU A 17 11.01 -1.00 -9.45
N SER A 18 12.04 -1.14 -10.28
CA SER A 18 11.89 -0.95 -11.72
C SER A 18 10.93 -1.96 -12.32
N ILE A 19 11.04 -3.20 -11.90
CA ILE A 19 10.18 -4.24 -12.43
C ILE A 19 8.72 -3.97 -12.06
N ARG A 20 8.47 -3.58 -10.82
CA ARG A 20 7.10 -3.26 -10.41
C ARG A 20 6.56 -2.06 -11.14
N LYS A 21 7.41 -1.06 -11.35
CA LYS A 21 6.97 0.13 -12.06
C LYS A 21 6.51 -0.22 -13.46
N ILE A 22 7.31 -1.00 -14.18
CA ILE A 22 6.95 -1.39 -15.53
C ILE A 22 5.66 -2.20 -15.54
N MET A 23 5.55 -3.14 -14.60
CA MET A 23 4.37 -3.98 -14.51
C MET A 23 3.11 -3.16 -14.29
N LEU A 24 3.18 -2.19 -13.40
CA LEU A 24 2.02 -1.36 -13.09
C LEU A 24 1.69 -0.42 -14.23
N GLU A 25 2.71 0.15 -14.86
CA GLU A 25 2.48 1.05 -15.98
C GLU A 25 1.84 0.33 -17.15
N THR A 26 2.19 -0.93 -17.33
CA THR A 26 1.59 -1.73 -18.39
C THR A 26 0.09 -1.88 -18.21
N ARG A 27 -0.40 -1.79 -16.97
CA ARG A 27 -1.82 -1.88 -16.70
C ARG A 27 -2.49 -0.50 -16.67
N GLY A 28 -1.76 0.54 -17.05
CA GLY A 28 -2.35 1.86 -17.18
C GLY A 28 -2.23 2.75 -15.97
N TYR A 29 -1.47 2.35 -14.97
CA TYR A 29 -1.29 3.18 -13.79
C TYR A 29 -0.15 4.17 -13.99
N ARG A 30 -0.23 5.29 -13.30
CA ARG A 30 0.89 6.20 -13.20
C ARG A 30 1.65 5.80 -11.95
N VAL A 31 2.96 5.73 -12.01
CA VAL A 31 3.76 5.25 -10.89
C VAL A 31 4.79 6.26 -10.46
N LEU A 32 4.79 6.57 -9.18
CA LEU A 32 5.86 7.34 -8.56
C LEU A 32 6.71 6.34 -7.81
N ALA A 33 7.97 6.21 -8.20
CA ALA A 33 8.86 5.23 -7.59
C ALA A 33 9.81 5.92 -6.64
N CYS A 34 9.88 5.43 -5.40
CA CYS A 34 10.76 5.98 -4.39
C CYS A 34 11.57 4.86 -3.79
N SER A 35 12.82 5.14 -3.46
CA SER A 35 13.70 4.11 -2.94
C SER A 35 13.83 4.11 -1.44
N ASN A 36 13.15 4.99 -0.75
CA ASN A 36 13.13 4.96 0.72
C ASN A 36 11.87 5.61 1.24
N GLY A 37 11.61 5.39 2.52
CA GLY A 37 10.37 5.84 3.13
C GLY A 37 10.25 7.34 3.26
N GLU A 38 11.36 8.02 3.46
CA GLU A 38 11.31 9.48 3.60
C GLU A 38 10.93 10.14 2.30
N GLN A 39 11.52 9.67 1.20
CA GLN A 39 11.13 10.18 -0.10
C GLN A 39 9.67 9.90 -0.39
N ALA A 40 9.22 8.71 0.00
CA ALA A 40 7.84 8.32 -0.22
C ALA A 40 6.87 9.21 0.54
N LEU A 41 7.19 9.52 1.79
CA LEU A 41 6.34 10.40 2.57
C LEU A 41 6.26 11.78 1.98
N GLU A 42 7.38 12.27 1.50
CA GLU A 42 7.38 13.57 0.88
C GLU A 42 6.55 13.57 -0.40
N ALA A 43 6.71 12.53 -1.20
CA ALA A 43 5.90 12.40 -2.41
C ALA A 43 4.41 12.32 -2.06
N PHE A 44 4.07 11.59 -1.01
CA PHE A 44 2.68 11.46 -0.61
C PHE A 44 2.11 12.81 -0.18
N ARG A 45 2.90 13.60 0.53
CA ARG A 45 2.42 14.88 1.00
C ARG A 45 2.13 15.87 -0.12
N ARG A 46 2.73 15.65 -1.28
CA ARG A 46 2.44 16.51 -2.43
C ARG A 46 1.08 16.22 -3.03
N GLY A 47 0.46 15.13 -2.66
CA GLY A 47 -0.89 14.84 -3.07
C GLY A 47 -0.98 14.04 -4.36
N GLY A 48 -2.18 13.58 -4.66
CA GLY A 48 -2.43 12.92 -5.93
C GLY A 48 -2.15 11.43 -5.96
N ILE A 49 -1.89 10.81 -4.81
CA ILE A 49 -1.60 9.38 -4.75
C ILE A 49 -2.85 8.61 -4.39
N ASP A 50 -3.16 7.60 -5.17
CA ASP A 50 -4.36 6.81 -4.99
C ASP A 50 -4.13 5.51 -4.22
N LEU A 51 -2.90 5.02 -4.20
CA LEU A 51 -2.58 3.77 -3.52
C LEU A 51 -1.09 3.72 -3.24
N VAL A 52 -0.71 3.12 -2.11
CA VAL A 52 0.70 2.96 -1.75
C VAL A 52 1.04 1.48 -1.76
N LEU A 53 2.13 1.13 -2.42
CA LEU A 53 2.65 -0.22 -2.47
C LEU A 53 4.08 -0.16 -1.97
N THR A 54 4.37 -0.76 -0.83
CA THR A 54 5.69 -0.63 -0.23
C THR A 54 6.23 -1.95 0.27
N ASP A 55 7.54 -2.09 0.18
CA ASP A 55 8.23 -3.18 0.84
C ASP A 55 8.27 -2.87 2.33
N LEU A 56 8.33 -3.89 3.16
CA LEU A 56 8.40 -3.69 4.61
C LEU A 56 9.79 -3.31 5.05
N ILE A 57 10.78 -4.09 4.61
CA ILE A 57 12.13 -3.93 5.11
C ILE A 57 12.90 -2.93 4.26
N MET A 58 13.15 -1.78 4.84
CA MET A 58 13.90 -0.72 4.19
C MET A 58 14.71 0.01 5.24
N PRO A 59 15.87 0.53 4.91
CA PRO A 59 16.63 1.31 5.88
C PRO A 59 15.87 2.57 6.27
N GLY A 60 16.02 2.98 7.51
CA GLY A 60 15.35 4.18 7.98
C GLY A 60 13.89 3.91 8.27
N VAL A 61 13.00 4.62 7.58
CA VAL A 61 11.57 4.44 7.78
C VAL A 61 11.15 3.19 7.04
N ASP A 62 10.76 2.13 7.74
CA ASP A 62 10.34 0.91 7.09
C ASP A 62 8.91 1.04 6.57
N GLY A 63 8.46 0.01 5.84
CA GLY A 63 7.16 0.08 5.19
C GLY A 63 5.99 0.19 6.14
N SER A 64 6.09 -0.46 7.29
CA SER A 64 5.00 -0.40 8.26
C SER A 64 4.86 0.99 8.84
N ARG A 65 5.98 1.62 9.16
CA ARG A 65 5.97 2.98 9.66
C ARG A 65 5.49 3.95 8.58
N LEU A 66 5.92 3.72 7.36
CA LEU A 66 5.48 4.54 6.25
C LEU A 66 3.96 4.50 6.10
N ILE A 67 3.39 3.30 6.16
CA ILE A 67 1.94 3.16 6.04
C ILE A 67 1.23 3.83 7.21
N GLU A 68 1.79 3.71 8.39
CA GLU A 68 1.22 4.34 9.57
C GLU A 68 1.14 5.85 9.37
N GLU A 69 2.21 6.44 8.89
CA GLU A 69 2.24 7.88 8.66
C GLU A 69 1.26 8.29 7.58
N ILE A 70 1.17 7.48 6.52
CA ILE A 70 0.24 7.78 5.44
C ILE A 70 -1.20 7.67 5.93
N LYS A 71 -1.51 6.67 6.73
CA LYS A 71 -2.87 6.51 7.25
C LYS A 71 -3.25 7.64 8.20
N ASN A 72 -2.27 8.21 8.89
CA ASN A 72 -2.53 9.39 9.70
C ASN A 72 -2.90 10.59 8.84
N LEU A 73 -2.28 10.71 7.69
CA LEU A 73 -2.56 11.82 6.79
C LEU A 73 -3.83 11.57 5.97
N SER A 74 -4.07 10.33 5.59
CA SER A 74 -5.17 10.00 4.71
C SER A 74 -5.65 8.58 4.99
N PRO A 75 -6.56 8.41 5.93
CA PRO A 75 -6.98 7.06 6.34
C PRO A 75 -7.61 6.24 5.24
N GLN A 76 -8.15 6.88 4.21
CA GLN A 76 -8.79 6.16 3.13
C GLN A 76 -7.83 5.66 2.08
N THR A 77 -6.60 6.12 2.05
CA THR A 77 -5.67 5.70 0.99
C THR A 77 -5.32 4.23 1.19
N PRO A 78 -5.62 3.37 0.23
CA PRO A 78 -5.28 1.96 0.40
C PRO A 78 -3.79 1.73 0.36
N ALA A 79 -3.34 0.76 1.12
CA ALA A 79 -1.92 0.47 1.25
C ALA A 79 -1.68 -1.03 1.17
N VAL A 80 -0.70 -1.43 0.37
CA VAL A 80 -0.29 -2.80 0.21
C VAL A 80 1.14 -2.94 0.70
N LEU A 81 1.36 -3.88 1.60
CA LEU A 81 2.67 -4.12 2.19
C LEU A 81 3.20 -5.46 1.70
N ILE A 82 4.44 -5.47 1.26
CA ILE A 82 5.08 -6.69 0.77
C ILE A 82 6.28 -6.99 1.64
N SER A 83 6.42 -8.24 2.06
CA SER A 83 7.56 -8.60 2.89
C SER A 83 7.92 -10.06 2.72
N GLY A 84 9.20 -10.35 2.88
CA GLY A 84 9.65 -11.72 2.94
C GLY A 84 9.42 -12.34 4.30
N ARG A 85 9.06 -11.52 5.30
CA ARG A 85 8.80 -12.02 6.63
C ARG A 85 7.35 -11.93 6.93
N ILE A 86 6.69 -13.04 6.88
CA ILE A 86 5.28 -13.05 6.96
C ILE A 86 4.66 -12.91 8.29
N LYS A 87 5.01 -13.73 9.19
CA LYS A 87 4.17 -13.90 10.34
C LYS A 87 4.25 -12.87 11.40
N ILE A 88 5.38 -12.26 11.52
CA ILE A 88 5.61 -11.34 12.63
C ILE A 88 4.84 -10.06 12.48
N TYR A 89 4.75 -9.56 11.26
CA TYR A 89 4.22 -8.22 11.07
C TYR A 89 2.77 -8.15 10.62
N GLU A 90 2.24 -9.28 10.23
CA GLU A 90 0.91 -9.31 9.69
C GLU A 90 -0.13 -8.68 10.60
N ARG A 91 0.02 -8.86 11.88
CA ARG A 91 -0.94 -8.35 12.82
C ARG A 91 -0.68 -6.95 13.25
N GLU A 92 0.49 -6.42 12.94
CA GLU A 92 0.88 -5.12 13.43
C GLU A 92 0.90 -4.05 12.39
N THR A 93 0.39 -4.33 11.21
CA THR A 93 0.43 -3.34 10.14
C THR A 93 -0.95 -2.77 9.90
N LEU A 94 -0.98 -1.52 9.48
CA LEU A 94 -2.21 -0.87 9.06
C LEU A 94 -2.47 -1.05 7.57
N ALA A 95 -1.68 -1.87 6.90
CA ALA A 95 -1.88 -2.12 5.48
C ALA A 95 -3.22 -2.78 5.23
N ASP A 96 -3.84 -2.45 4.12
CA ASP A 96 -5.09 -3.07 3.72
C ASP A 96 -4.85 -4.47 3.17
N VAL A 97 -3.69 -4.71 2.57
CA VAL A 97 -3.32 -6.00 2.04
C VAL A 97 -1.86 -6.26 2.38
N PHE A 98 -1.56 -7.47 2.79
CA PHE A 98 -0.20 -7.88 3.11
C PHE A 98 0.13 -9.07 2.22
N LEU A 99 1.19 -8.97 1.44
CA LEU A 99 1.61 -10.06 0.56
C LEU A 99 3.03 -10.48 0.90
N SER A 100 3.27 -11.79 0.83
CA SER A 100 4.59 -12.32 1.14
C SER A 100 5.41 -12.45 -0.12
N LYS A 101 6.63 -11.95 -0.09
CA LYS A 101 7.51 -12.07 -1.24
C LYS A 101 7.68 -13.53 -1.62
N GLY A 102 7.59 -13.81 -2.90
CA GLY A 102 7.76 -15.17 -3.38
C GLY A 102 6.57 -16.08 -3.19
N MET A 103 5.52 -15.58 -2.54
CA MET A 103 4.36 -16.39 -2.27
C MET A 103 3.14 -15.90 -3.03
N TYR A 104 3.32 -15.00 -3.96
CA TYR A 104 2.20 -14.53 -4.77
C TYR A 104 2.66 -14.39 -6.21
N GLU A 105 1.71 -14.49 -7.12
CA GLU A 105 1.99 -14.28 -8.53
C GLU A 105 1.78 -12.82 -8.86
N PRO A 106 2.48 -12.30 -9.86
CA PRO A 106 2.25 -10.92 -10.27
C PRO A 106 0.79 -10.61 -10.55
N ALA A 107 0.07 -11.57 -11.11
CA ALA A 107 -1.35 -11.37 -11.40
C ALA A 107 -2.15 -11.16 -10.12
N GLU A 108 -1.76 -11.81 -9.04
CA GLU A 108 -2.45 -11.65 -7.78
C GLU A 108 -2.24 -10.25 -7.23
N LEU A 109 -1.03 -9.73 -7.30
CA LEU A 109 -0.75 -8.37 -6.85
C LEU A 109 -1.58 -7.38 -7.66
N LEU A 110 -1.59 -7.54 -8.97
CA LEU A 110 -2.34 -6.63 -9.82
C LEU A 110 -3.83 -6.67 -9.52
N GLU A 111 -4.36 -7.85 -9.25
CA GLU A 111 -5.77 -7.97 -8.94
C GLU A 111 -6.11 -7.34 -7.59
N ARG A 112 -5.23 -7.50 -6.59
CA ARG A 112 -5.47 -6.88 -5.31
C ARG A 112 -5.47 -5.38 -5.42
N ILE A 113 -4.56 -4.84 -6.22
CA ILE A 113 -4.50 -3.40 -6.44
C ILE A 113 -5.76 -2.92 -7.13
N ARG A 114 -6.18 -3.64 -8.18
CA ARG A 114 -7.36 -3.25 -8.91
C ARG A 114 -8.58 -3.19 -8.00
N VAL A 115 -8.75 -4.20 -7.17
CA VAL A 115 -9.89 -4.26 -6.26
C VAL A 115 -9.86 -3.11 -5.27
N LEU A 116 -8.71 -2.80 -4.73
CA LEU A 116 -8.62 -1.70 -3.79
C LEU A 116 -8.95 -0.36 -4.44
N LEU A 117 -8.55 -0.20 -5.68
CA LEU A 117 -8.75 1.08 -6.36
C LEU A 117 -10.19 1.29 -6.84
N VAL A 118 -10.93 0.22 -7.10
CA VAL A 118 -12.30 0.38 -7.52
C VAL A 118 -13.29 0.35 -6.39
N ARG A 119 -12.82 0.09 -5.17
CA ARG A 119 -13.70 0.09 -4.02
C ARG A 119 -14.31 1.46 -3.84
N LYS A 120 -15.61 1.50 -3.56
CA LYS A 120 -16.24 2.74 -3.35
C LYS A 120 -15.78 3.38 -2.11
N ARG A 121 -15.49 4.62 -2.20
CA ARG A 121 -15.10 5.35 -1.05
C ARG A 121 -16.14 6.29 -0.61
N GLY A 122 -17.34 6.04 -0.90
CA GLY A 122 -18.41 6.92 -0.62
C GLY A 122 -18.45 7.37 0.79
N PRO A 123 -19.60 7.63 1.33
CA PRO A 123 -19.70 8.13 2.68
C PRO A 123 -18.94 7.22 3.57
N LYS A 124 -18.17 7.82 4.44
CA LYS A 124 -17.36 7.06 5.26
C LYS A 124 -18.16 6.21 6.14
N ARG A 125 -17.85 4.98 6.19
CA ARG A 125 -18.49 4.16 7.11
C ARG A 125 -17.93 4.42 8.45
N PRO A 126 -18.63 4.21 9.47
CA PRO A 126 -18.12 4.39 10.80
C PRO A 126 -16.93 3.50 10.97
N ALA A 127 -16.08 3.93 11.80
CA ALA A 127 -14.91 3.17 11.94
C ALA A 127 -15.18 1.80 12.28
N GLU A 128 -16.31 1.63 12.59
CA GLU A 128 -16.73 0.38 12.79
C GLU A 128 -16.30 -0.51 11.91
N LEU A 129 -16.23 -0.08 10.99
CA LEU A 129 -15.91 -0.92 10.11
C LEU A 129 -14.54 -1.23 10.14
N ARG A 130 -13.89 -0.80 10.58
CA ARG A 130 -12.65 -1.06 10.55
C ARG A 130 -12.13 -1.96 11.28
N HIS A 131 -12.52 -2.34 11.13
CA HIS A 131 -12.27 -3.00 11.86
C HIS A 131 -12.44 -3.62 11.94
N SER A 132 -12.81 -3.81 11.57
CA SER A 132 -13.00 -4.35 12.09
C SER A 132 -12.80 -4.84 11.98
N ALA A 133 -12.90 -5.25 11.63
CA ALA A 133 -12.77 -5.66 12.09
C ALA A 133 -12.23 -5.90 12.19
N VAL A 134 -12.11 -6.09 12.10
CA VAL A 134 -11.85 -6.17 12.87
C VAL A 134 -11.81 -6.10 13.33
N ASP A 135 -12.03 -6.26 13.25
CA ASP A 135 -12.26 -6.10 14.06
C ASP A 135 -12.34 -6.11 14.52
N GLU A 136 -12.52 -6.37 14.54
CA GLU A 136 -12.63 -6.37 15.29
C GLU A 136 -12.22 -6.46 15.60
N GLU A 137 -12.23 -6.82 15.30
CA GLU A 137 -11.85 -6.82 15.84
C GLU A 137 -11.22 -6.48 15.80
N HIS A 138 -11.11 -6.66 15.36
CA HIS A 138 -10.70 -6.32 15.68
C HIS A 138 -10.47 -5.71 15.84
N ALA A 139 -10.67 -5.87 15.64
CA ALA A 139 -10.58 -5.27 16.07
C ALA A 139 -10.18 -4.84 16.33
N SER A 140 -10.39 -5.00 16.27
CA SER A 140 -10.04 -4.53 16.77
C SER A 140 -9.51 -4.05 16.68
N VAL A 141 -9.42 -4.08 16.46
CA VAL A 141 -9.02 -3.51 16.56
C VAL A 141 -8.93 -2.94 16.37
N ALA A 142 -9.08 -2.96 16.20
CA ALA A 142 -9.13 -2.35 16.22
C ALA A 142 -9.05 -2.07 16.31
#